data_b24f992372edd437d54602c005d4b844
#
_entry.id   b24f992372edd437d54602c005d4b844
#
_cell.length_a   1.000
_cell.length_b   1.000
_cell.length_c   1.000
_cell.angle_alpha   90.00
_cell.angle_beta   90.00
_cell.angle_gamma   90.00
#
_symmetry.space_group_name_H-M   'P 1'
#
loop_
_entity.id
_entity.type
_entity.pdbx_description
1 polymer ?
#
loop_
_entity_poly.entity_id
_entity_poly.type
_entity_poly.pdbx_seq_one_letter_code
_entity_poly.pdbx_strand_id
1 'polypeptide(L)'
;MNTADPSPALTPAEQARQDGYDALHTARAASPLPSHLYAAAMGDAYPAEIAAASSCDWPLIGIMVADLRMPEGSALVDLGCGTGGIGLWLARALHVPVAGIDISPRAVELAAARAPAFLPPGRAAFRVGTVERTGLPDASAGGVICVDALGHASDPVTALAEIHRILTPGGRAVVTGAVRRDTEPVWHHQAEAAGLRVEYVRERPDEPAMWRRLYQLWQARADELALHLGEDQARVMLAEAARRRPNLDSRQAVALTLRRPLRCTDAPTTLESR
;
A
#
# COMPACT_ATOMS: atom_id res chain seq x y z
N MET A 1 -11.26 -15.69 -24.48
CA MET A 1 -11.88 -16.07 -23.18
C MET A 1 -10.80 -16.74 -22.36
N ASN A 2 -10.11 -15.97 -21.52
CA ASN A 2 -9.06 -16.50 -20.65
C ASN A 2 -9.75 -16.83 -19.33
N THR A 3 -9.96 -18.11 -19.04
CA THR A 3 -10.46 -18.59 -17.75
C THR A 3 -9.37 -18.28 -16.72
N ALA A 4 -9.59 -17.23 -15.94
CA ALA A 4 -8.76 -16.96 -14.78
C ALA A 4 -8.83 -18.22 -13.88
N ASP A 5 -7.68 -18.79 -13.59
CA ASP A 5 -7.53 -19.85 -12.61
C ASP A 5 -8.14 -19.33 -11.27
N PRO A 6 -9.05 -20.07 -10.63
CA PRO A 6 -9.65 -19.60 -9.39
C PRO A 6 -8.55 -19.38 -8.36
N SER A 7 -8.47 -18.16 -7.82
CA SER A 7 -7.54 -17.85 -6.73
C SER A 7 -7.66 -18.94 -5.65
N PRO A 8 -6.54 -19.46 -5.13
CA PRO A 8 -6.59 -20.50 -4.10
C PRO A 8 -7.37 -19.99 -2.89
N ALA A 9 -8.12 -20.88 -2.26
CA ALA A 9 -8.93 -20.55 -1.08
C ALA A 9 -8.08 -19.88 -0.01
N LEU A 10 -8.66 -18.90 0.67
CA LEU A 10 -8.01 -18.21 1.79
C LEU A 10 -7.80 -19.19 2.95
N THR A 11 -6.69 -19.06 3.65
CA THR A 11 -6.49 -19.72 4.94
C THR A 11 -7.46 -19.14 5.99
N PRO A 12 -7.74 -19.86 7.10
CA PRO A 12 -8.60 -19.31 8.17
C PRO A 12 -8.13 -17.96 8.71
N ALA A 13 -6.81 -17.73 8.80
CA ALA A 13 -6.25 -16.47 9.24
C ALA A 13 -6.45 -15.33 8.20
N GLU A 14 -6.33 -15.63 6.91
CA GLU A 14 -6.63 -14.70 5.83
C GLU A 14 -8.12 -14.38 5.77
N GLN A 15 -9.00 -15.39 5.98
CA GLN A 15 -10.44 -15.17 6.03
C GLN A 15 -10.83 -14.23 7.17
N ALA A 16 -10.32 -14.48 8.39
CA ALA A 16 -10.57 -13.59 9.53
C ALA A 16 -10.06 -12.16 9.28
N ARG A 17 -8.94 -12.01 8.57
CA ARG A 17 -8.41 -10.72 8.16
C ARG A 17 -9.32 -10.04 7.13
N GLN A 18 -9.77 -10.78 6.13
CA GLN A 18 -10.73 -10.28 5.12
C GLN A 18 -11.99 -9.76 5.79
N ASP A 19 -12.62 -10.55 6.66
CA ASP A 19 -13.84 -10.18 7.38
C ASP A 19 -13.64 -8.90 8.21
N GLY A 20 -12.50 -8.79 8.88
CA GLY A 20 -12.13 -7.60 9.66
C GLY A 20 -11.99 -6.35 8.80
N TYR A 21 -11.32 -6.45 7.64
CA TYR A 21 -11.19 -5.32 6.71
C TYR A 21 -12.50 -4.99 6.00
N ASP A 22 -13.33 -5.96 5.67
CA ASP A 22 -14.66 -5.70 5.09
C ASP A 22 -15.55 -4.91 6.05
N ALA A 23 -15.58 -5.29 7.32
CA ALA A 23 -16.28 -4.56 8.35
C ALA A 23 -15.73 -3.12 8.51
N LEU A 24 -14.40 -2.97 8.51
CA LEU A 24 -13.73 -1.68 8.61
C LEU A 24 -14.06 -0.76 7.43
N HIS A 25 -13.95 -1.25 6.20
CA HIS A 25 -14.25 -0.46 5.00
C HIS A 25 -15.72 -0.11 4.89
N THR A 26 -16.61 -1.01 5.30
CA THR A 26 -18.04 -0.75 5.36
C THR A 26 -18.36 0.38 6.33
N ALA A 27 -17.85 0.31 7.55
CA ALA A 27 -18.06 1.34 8.57
C ALA A 27 -17.50 2.70 8.14
N ARG A 28 -16.28 2.72 7.59
CA ARG A 28 -15.64 3.96 7.11
C ARG A 28 -16.34 4.59 5.92
N ALA A 29 -16.92 3.80 5.03
CA ALA A 29 -17.68 4.30 3.89
C ALA A 29 -18.99 4.99 4.31
N ALA A 30 -19.53 4.62 5.48
CA ALA A 30 -20.77 5.19 6.02
C ALA A 30 -20.55 6.54 6.75
N SER A 31 -19.30 6.96 7.00
CA SER A 31 -19.03 8.16 7.81
C SER A 31 -17.80 8.93 7.33
N PRO A 32 -17.85 10.27 7.25
CA PRO A 32 -16.69 11.10 6.95
C PRO A 32 -15.72 11.24 8.16
N LEU A 33 -16.11 10.84 9.36
CA LEU A 33 -15.35 11.03 10.59
C LEU A 33 -13.92 10.50 10.50
N PRO A 34 -13.65 9.26 10.00
CA PRO A 34 -12.28 8.77 9.88
C PRO A 34 -11.40 9.66 9.02
N SER A 35 -11.88 10.10 7.86
CA SER A 35 -11.13 11.00 6.98
C SER A 35 -10.83 12.35 7.64
N HIS A 36 -11.79 12.91 8.38
CA HIS A 36 -11.57 14.14 9.15
C HIS A 36 -10.51 13.97 10.24
N LEU A 37 -10.47 12.80 10.91
CA LEU A 37 -9.46 12.52 11.94
C LEU A 37 -8.06 12.36 11.33
N TYR A 38 -7.93 11.71 10.16
CA TYR A 38 -6.66 11.66 9.43
C TYR A 38 -6.21 13.05 8.99
N ALA A 39 -7.12 13.87 8.44
CA ALA A 39 -6.82 15.24 8.05
C ALA A 39 -6.35 16.08 9.26
N ALA A 40 -7.03 15.97 10.39
CA ALA A 40 -6.63 16.66 11.62
C ALA A 40 -5.27 16.19 12.17
N ALA A 41 -4.93 14.89 12.00
CA ALA A 41 -3.65 14.35 12.44
C ALA A 41 -2.48 14.75 11.54
N MET A 42 -2.70 14.88 10.23
CA MET A 42 -1.67 15.20 9.24
C MET A 42 -1.55 16.71 8.94
N GLY A 43 -2.63 17.50 9.16
CA GLY A 43 -2.66 18.91 8.77
C GLY A 43 -2.49 19.08 7.26
N ASP A 44 -1.67 20.04 6.84
CA ASP A 44 -1.42 20.36 5.42
C ASP A 44 -0.76 19.22 4.64
N ALA A 45 -0.17 18.23 5.32
CA ALA A 45 0.39 17.06 4.67
C ALA A 45 -0.66 16.03 4.23
N TYR A 46 -1.94 16.18 4.64
CA TYR A 46 -3.01 15.25 4.28
C TYR A 46 -3.46 15.41 2.84
N PRO A 47 -3.35 14.38 2.00
CA PRO A 47 -3.80 14.43 0.62
C PRO A 47 -5.32 14.18 0.54
N ALA A 48 -6.12 15.23 0.76
CA ALA A 48 -7.58 15.14 0.88
C ALA A 48 -8.27 14.46 -0.33
N GLU A 49 -7.76 14.67 -1.55
CA GLU A 49 -8.28 14.04 -2.76
C GLU A 49 -8.07 12.51 -2.75
N ILE A 50 -6.94 12.06 -2.23
CA ILE A 50 -6.62 10.64 -2.06
C ILE A 50 -7.51 10.02 -0.98
N ALA A 51 -7.70 10.72 0.11
CA ALA A 51 -8.52 10.33 1.26
C ALA A 51 -8.18 8.90 1.76
N ALA A 52 -6.90 8.54 1.76
CA ALA A 52 -6.45 7.24 2.24
C ALA A 52 -6.48 7.20 3.77
N ALA A 53 -6.93 6.08 4.31
CA ALA A 53 -6.85 5.79 5.74
C ALA A 53 -5.53 5.06 6.07
N SER A 54 -4.42 5.72 5.82
CA SER A 54 -3.05 5.20 5.94
C SER A 54 -2.08 6.31 6.34
N SER A 55 -0.80 6.00 6.47
CA SER A 55 0.25 6.99 6.67
C SER A 55 0.65 7.75 5.40
N CYS A 56 -0.12 7.63 4.32
CA CYS A 56 0.17 8.32 3.07
C CYS A 56 -0.06 9.83 3.20
N ASP A 57 1.02 10.57 3.09
CA ASP A 57 1.09 12.03 3.10
C ASP A 57 1.67 12.56 1.78
N TRP A 58 1.63 13.86 1.53
CA TRP A 58 2.22 14.47 0.34
C TRP A 58 3.71 14.17 0.16
N PRO A 59 4.55 14.17 1.21
CA PRO A 59 5.95 13.72 1.10
C PRO A 59 6.10 12.30 0.55
N LEU A 60 5.29 11.34 1.03
CA LEU A 60 5.31 9.97 0.51
C LEU A 60 4.86 9.89 -0.96
N ILE A 61 3.83 10.65 -1.35
CA ILE A 61 3.42 10.77 -2.75
C ILE A 61 4.58 11.27 -3.61
N GLY A 62 5.29 12.32 -3.14
CA GLY A 62 6.48 12.83 -3.84
C GLY A 62 7.58 11.77 -4.02
N ILE A 63 7.84 10.97 -2.99
CA ILE A 63 8.78 9.84 -3.07
C ILE A 63 8.32 8.83 -4.12
N MET A 64 7.04 8.41 -4.11
CA MET A 64 6.52 7.45 -5.07
C MET A 64 6.62 7.95 -6.51
N VAL A 65 6.28 9.21 -6.77
CA VAL A 65 6.40 9.83 -8.10
C VAL A 65 7.86 9.85 -8.57
N ALA A 66 8.79 10.24 -7.69
CA ALA A 66 10.21 10.37 -8.04
C ALA A 66 10.91 9.02 -8.25
N ASP A 67 10.58 8.03 -7.41
CA ASP A 67 11.35 6.79 -7.32
C ASP A 67 10.81 5.67 -8.20
N LEU A 68 9.51 5.64 -8.53
CA LEU A 68 8.93 4.60 -9.40
C LEU A 68 9.53 4.60 -10.81
N ARG A 69 9.80 5.79 -11.37
CA ARG A 69 10.38 5.94 -12.72
C ARG A 69 9.69 5.02 -13.73
N MET A 70 8.38 5.16 -13.81
CA MET A 70 7.52 4.28 -14.61
C MET A 70 7.93 4.29 -16.08
N PRO A 71 8.19 3.12 -16.69
CA PRO A 71 8.35 3.03 -18.12
C PRO A 71 7.06 3.43 -18.86
N GLU A 72 7.18 4.07 -20.03
CA GLU A 72 6.03 4.42 -20.86
C GLU A 72 5.20 3.17 -21.20
N GLY A 73 3.88 3.30 -21.16
CA GLY A 73 2.95 2.20 -21.45
C GLY A 73 2.85 1.09 -20.39
N SER A 74 3.64 1.16 -19.33
CA SER A 74 3.60 0.16 -18.25
C SER A 74 2.45 0.41 -17.27
N ALA A 75 2.06 -0.62 -16.52
CA ALA A 75 1.02 -0.51 -15.50
C ALA A 75 1.61 -0.31 -14.11
N LEU A 76 0.89 0.48 -13.28
CA LEU A 76 1.09 0.58 -11.84
C LEU A 76 0.27 -0.52 -11.13
N VAL A 77 0.84 -1.14 -10.11
CA VAL A 77 0.10 -2.04 -9.20
C VAL A 77 0.09 -1.44 -7.80
N ASP A 78 -1.09 -1.40 -7.17
CA ASP A 78 -1.30 -0.95 -5.79
C ASP A 78 -1.69 -2.17 -4.93
N LEU A 79 -0.78 -2.61 -4.06
CA LEU A 79 -0.95 -3.77 -3.18
C LEU A 79 -1.45 -3.35 -1.81
N GLY A 80 -2.60 -3.89 -1.38
CA GLY A 80 -3.35 -3.42 -0.23
C GLY A 80 -3.97 -2.07 -0.55
N CYS A 81 -4.60 -1.96 -1.72
CA CYS A 81 -5.04 -0.68 -2.29
C CYS A 81 -6.16 0.01 -1.49
N GLY A 82 -6.81 -0.69 -0.56
CA GLY A 82 -7.96 -0.18 0.17
C GLY A 82 -9.01 0.38 -0.78
N THR A 83 -9.44 1.61 -0.58
CA THR A 83 -10.41 2.29 -1.46
C THR A 83 -9.78 2.92 -2.72
N GLY A 84 -8.58 2.52 -3.08
CA GLY A 84 -7.91 2.84 -4.34
C GLY A 84 -7.32 4.25 -4.47
N GLY A 85 -7.46 5.10 -3.44
CA GLY A 85 -7.12 6.52 -3.57
C GLY A 85 -5.68 6.80 -3.98
N ILE A 86 -4.70 6.08 -3.40
CA ILE A 86 -3.27 6.28 -3.68
C ILE A 86 -2.96 5.86 -5.13
N GLY A 87 -3.31 4.62 -5.49
CA GLY A 87 -3.08 4.08 -6.83
C GLY A 87 -3.76 4.88 -7.92
N LEU A 88 -5.02 5.28 -7.74
CA LEU A 88 -5.78 6.09 -8.69
C LEU A 88 -5.14 7.48 -8.90
N TRP A 89 -4.75 8.14 -7.82
CA TRP A 89 -4.10 9.45 -7.90
C TRP A 89 -2.75 9.37 -8.63
N LEU A 90 -1.91 8.39 -8.27
CA LEU A 90 -0.61 8.17 -8.92
C LEU A 90 -0.77 7.79 -10.40
N ALA A 91 -1.71 6.92 -10.72
CA ALA A 91 -1.98 6.52 -12.11
C ALA A 91 -2.38 7.71 -12.99
N ARG A 92 -3.19 8.63 -12.44
CA ARG A 92 -3.52 9.90 -13.10
C ARG A 92 -2.29 10.78 -13.28
N ALA A 93 -1.51 10.98 -12.21
CA ALA A 93 -0.33 11.84 -12.22
C ALA A 93 0.78 11.33 -13.15
N LEU A 94 0.95 10.01 -13.25
CA LEU A 94 1.97 9.37 -14.07
C LEU A 94 1.47 8.96 -15.46
N HIS A 95 0.18 9.22 -15.78
CA HIS A 95 -0.47 8.84 -17.04
C HIS A 95 -0.40 7.34 -17.36
N VAL A 96 -0.46 6.47 -16.37
CA VAL A 96 -0.38 5.00 -16.50
C VAL A 96 -1.70 4.33 -16.09
N PRO A 97 -2.01 3.10 -16.57
CA PRO A 97 -3.09 2.31 -16.01
C PRO A 97 -2.71 1.79 -14.61
N VAL A 98 -3.73 1.48 -13.80
CA VAL A 98 -3.54 0.91 -12.45
C VAL A 98 -4.33 -0.38 -12.26
N ALA A 99 -3.69 -1.35 -11.58
CA ALA A 99 -4.35 -2.51 -11.02
C ALA A 99 -4.23 -2.47 -9.49
N GLY A 100 -5.37 -2.44 -8.78
CA GLY A 100 -5.41 -2.48 -7.32
C GLY A 100 -5.76 -3.88 -6.81
N ILE A 101 -5.03 -4.34 -5.80
CA ILE A 101 -5.24 -5.63 -5.14
C ILE A 101 -5.51 -5.37 -3.67
N ASP A 102 -6.60 -5.92 -3.14
CA ASP A 102 -6.90 -5.87 -1.72
C ASP A 102 -7.55 -7.19 -1.27
N ILE A 103 -7.35 -7.56 -0.02
CA ILE A 103 -7.96 -8.76 0.54
C ILE A 103 -9.46 -8.58 0.74
N SER A 104 -9.94 -7.34 0.93
CA SER A 104 -11.32 -6.99 1.19
C SER A 104 -12.12 -6.81 -0.12
N PRO A 105 -13.12 -7.64 -0.41
CA PRO A 105 -14.09 -7.41 -1.47
C PRO A 105 -14.72 -6.02 -1.37
N ARG A 106 -15.03 -5.55 -0.17
CA ARG A 106 -15.64 -4.25 0.05
C ARG A 106 -14.71 -3.09 -0.34
N ALA A 107 -13.43 -3.19 -0.02
CA ALA A 107 -12.43 -2.22 -0.47
C ALA A 107 -12.35 -2.15 -2.00
N VAL A 108 -12.31 -3.31 -2.65
CA VAL A 108 -12.29 -3.43 -4.12
C VAL A 108 -13.51 -2.78 -4.78
N GLU A 109 -14.71 -3.01 -4.25
CA GLU A 109 -15.94 -2.36 -4.72
C GLU A 109 -15.86 -0.83 -4.61
N LEU A 110 -15.42 -0.33 -3.46
CA LEU A 110 -15.27 1.11 -3.20
C LEU A 110 -14.20 1.74 -4.10
N ALA A 111 -13.09 1.05 -4.34
CA ALA A 111 -12.04 1.50 -5.24
C ALA A 111 -12.54 1.59 -6.69
N ALA A 112 -13.27 0.56 -7.16
CA ALA A 112 -13.86 0.54 -8.49
C ALA A 112 -14.88 1.68 -8.67
N ALA A 113 -15.70 1.96 -7.65
CA ALA A 113 -16.67 3.04 -7.68
C ALA A 113 -16.01 4.45 -7.75
N ARG A 114 -14.79 4.60 -7.21
CA ARG A 114 -14.03 5.86 -7.25
C ARG A 114 -13.26 6.07 -8.55
N ALA A 115 -12.93 5.02 -9.29
CA ALA A 115 -12.08 5.09 -10.48
C ALA A 115 -12.50 6.14 -11.51
N PRO A 116 -13.80 6.31 -11.86
CA PRO A 116 -14.24 7.28 -12.86
C PRO A 116 -13.92 8.74 -12.50
N ALA A 117 -13.73 9.07 -11.21
CA ALA A 117 -13.34 10.41 -10.77
C ALA A 117 -11.86 10.73 -11.03
N PHE A 118 -11.03 9.72 -11.30
CA PHE A 118 -9.58 9.86 -11.50
C PHE A 118 -9.13 9.52 -12.91
N LEU A 119 -9.69 8.51 -13.54
CA LEU A 119 -9.19 7.91 -14.77
C LEU A 119 -10.31 7.64 -15.77
N PRO A 120 -10.01 7.71 -17.08
CA PRO A 120 -10.92 7.27 -18.12
C PRO A 120 -11.28 5.77 -17.98
N PRO A 121 -12.42 5.33 -18.55
CA PRO A 121 -12.81 3.91 -18.55
C PRO A 121 -11.70 3.01 -19.10
N GLY A 122 -11.54 1.83 -18.46
CA GLY A 122 -10.56 0.83 -18.85
C GLY A 122 -9.12 1.09 -18.36
N ARG A 123 -8.87 2.20 -17.65
CA ARG A 123 -7.55 2.53 -17.13
C ARG A 123 -7.31 2.10 -15.67
N ALA A 124 -8.35 1.60 -14.98
CA ALA A 124 -8.26 1.07 -13.62
C ALA A 124 -8.95 -0.30 -13.54
N ALA A 125 -8.35 -1.23 -12.84
CA ALA A 125 -8.92 -2.53 -12.53
C ALA A 125 -8.63 -2.87 -11.06
N PHE A 126 -9.63 -3.42 -10.37
CA PHE A 126 -9.48 -3.83 -8.98
C PHE A 126 -9.91 -5.28 -8.82
N ARG A 127 -9.20 -6.04 -7.98
CA ARG A 127 -9.53 -7.42 -7.69
C ARG A 127 -9.20 -7.81 -6.26
N VAL A 128 -9.91 -8.82 -5.77
CA VAL A 128 -9.62 -9.44 -4.49
C VAL A 128 -8.37 -10.31 -4.62
N GLY A 129 -7.45 -10.17 -3.66
CA GLY A 129 -6.21 -10.94 -3.58
C GLY A 129 -5.40 -10.57 -2.35
N THR A 130 -4.33 -11.30 -2.08
CA THR A 130 -3.39 -10.97 -1.01
C THR A 130 -2.11 -10.37 -1.56
N VAL A 131 -1.30 -9.75 -0.70
CA VAL A 131 0.02 -9.22 -1.11
C VAL A 131 0.99 -10.33 -1.49
N GLU A 132 0.74 -11.58 -1.02
CA GLU A 132 1.52 -12.77 -1.36
C GLU A 132 1.01 -13.48 -2.62
N ARG A 133 -0.26 -13.22 -3.02
CA ARG A 133 -0.93 -13.90 -4.16
C ARG A 133 -1.85 -12.91 -4.87
N THR A 134 -1.27 -12.13 -5.76
CA THR A 134 -1.99 -11.06 -6.48
C THR A 134 -2.89 -11.60 -7.61
N GLY A 135 -2.61 -12.79 -8.13
CA GLY A 135 -3.23 -13.33 -9.34
C GLY A 135 -2.91 -12.55 -10.61
N LEU A 136 -1.90 -11.66 -10.56
CA LEU A 136 -1.42 -10.93 -11.73
C LEU A 136 -0.40 -11.77 -12.51
N PRO A 137 -0.28 -11.57 -13.84
CA PRO A 137 0.75 -12.23 -14.64
C PRO A 137 2.17 -11.83 -14.23
N ASP A 138 3.15 -12.68 -14.53
CA ASP A 138 4.57 -12.37 -14.39
C ASP A 138 4.94 -11.17 -15.23
N ALA A 139 5.83 -10.33 -14.71
CA ALA A 139 6.38 -9.16 -15.41
C ALA A 139 5.31 -8.25 -16.03
N SER A 140 4.17 -8.07 -15.36
CA SER A 140 3.03 -7.28 -15.83
C SER A 140 3.00 -5.84 -15.31
N ALA A 141 3.88 -5.50 -14.34
CA ALA A 141 3.91 -4.19 -13.69
C ALA A 141 5.24 -3.47 -13.94
N GLY A 142 5.20 -2.23 -14.41
CA GLY A 142 6.39 -1.35 -14.46
C GLY A 142 6.72 -0.75 -13.09
N GLY A 143 5.72 -0.60 -12.23
CA GLY A 143 5.85 -0.12 -10.87
C GLY A 143 4.85 -0.76 -9.93
N VAL A 144 5.24 -0.87 -8.66
CA VAL A 144 4.40 -1.40 -7.57
C VAL A 144 4.45 -0.43 -6.39
N ILE A 145 3.32 -0.18 -5.76
CA ILE A 145 3.26 0.47 -4.45
C ILE A 145 2.62 -0.46 -3.43
N CYS A 146 3.09 -0.38 -2.18
CA CYS A 146 2.52 -1.12 -1.06
C CYS A 146 2.62 -0.24 0.19
N VAL A 147 1.57 0.52 0.48
CA VAL A 147 1.54 1.48 1.59
C VAL A 147 0.80 0.89 2.77
N ASP A 148 1.50 0.74 3.90
CA ASP A 148 1.01 0.19 5.18
C ASP A 148 0.39 -1.23 5.10
N ALA A 149 0.62 -1.95 4.00
CA ALA A 149 0.03 -3.27 3.78
C ALA A 149 1.03 -4.43 3.95
N LEU A 150 2.33 -4.23 3.62
CA LEU A 150 3.34 -5.30 3.71
C LEU A 150 3.46 -5.90 5.11
N GLY A 151 3.30 -5.09 6.17
CA GLY A 151 3.33 -5.55 7.56
C GLY A 151 2.16 -6.46 7.97
N HIS A 152 1.17 -6.65 7.10
CA HIS A 152 0.04 -7.57 7.28
C HIS A 152 0.23 -8.88 6.51
N ALA A 153 1.30 -9.03 5.72
CA ALA A 153 1.67 -10.28 5.10
C ALA A 153 1.91 -11.37 6.14
N SER A 154 1.57 -12.61 5.79
CA SER A 154 1.87 -13.77 6.65
C SER A 154 3.37 -14.05 6.68
N ASP A 155 4.03 -13.83 5.53
CA ASP A 155 5.47 -13.86 5.36
C ASP A 155 5.92 -12.70 4.46
N PRO A 156 6.69 -11.73 4.99
CA PRO A 156 7.19 -10.60 4.21
C PRO A 156 8.07 -11.01 3.02
N VAL A 157 8.85 -12.09 3.11
CA VAL A 157 9.70 -12.54 2.00
C VAL A 157 8.85 -13.07 0.85
N THR A 158 7.79 -13.84 1.14
CA THR A 158 6.84 -14.30 0.12
C THR A 158 6.13 -13.13 -0.56
N ALA A 159 5.71 -12.11 0.19
CA ALA A 159 5.11 -10.91 -0.38
C ALA A 159 6.08 -10.14 -1.28
N LEU A 160 7.35 -10.01 -0.88
CA LEU A 160 8.40 -9.39 -1.69
C LEU A 160 8.73 -10.24 -2.94
N ALA A 161 8.70 -11.56 -2.85
CA ALA A 161 8.87 -12.45 -4.00
C ALA A 161 7.71 -12.31 -5.01
N GLU A 162 6.48 -12.11 -4.53
CA GLU A 162 5.34 -11.79 -5.40
C GLU A 162 5.52 -10.43 -6.09
N ILE A 163 5.99 -9.41 -5.37
CA ILE A 163 6.37 -8.10 -5.95
C ILE A 163 7.45 -8.30 -7.03
N HIS A 164 8.49 -9.09 -6.74
CA HIS A 164 9.50 -9.41 -7.74
C HIS A 164 8.91 -10.09 -8.97
N ARG A 165 8.02 -11.08 -8.78
CA ARG A 165 7.41 -11.84 -9.88
C ARG A 165 6.63 -10.95 -10.83
N ILE A 166 5.78 -10.04 -10.30
CA ILE A 166 4.91 -9.17 -11.10
C ILE A 166 5.64 -7.98 -11.73
N LEU A 167 6.74 -7.50 -11.13
CA LEU A 167 7.53 -6.40 -11.72
C LEU A 167 8.18 -6.84 -13.04
N THR A 168 8.24 -5.96 -14.02
CA THR A 168 9.11 -6.12 -15.20
C THR A 168 10.58 -6.06 -14.78
N PRO A 169 11.54 -6.66 -15.54
CA PRO A 169 12.96 -6.43 -15.32
C PRO A 169 13.28 -4.93 -15.30
N GLY A 170 14.00 -4.46 -14.29
CA GLY A 170 14.29 -3.04 -14.08
C GLY A 170 13.16 -2.23 -13.42
N GLY A 171 11.96 -2.79 -13.28
CA GLY A 171 10.82 -2.16 -12.58
C GLY A 171 11.10 -1.94 -11.10
N ARG A 172 10.36 -1.02 -10.50
CA ARG A 172 10.55 -0.58 -9.10
C ARG A 172 9.29 -0.76 -8.28
N ALA A 173 9.50 -1.04 -7.00
CA ALA A 173 8.43 -0.98 -6.00
C ALA A 173 8.78 0.06 -4.94
N VAL A 174 7.78 0.83 -4.49
CA VAL A 174 7.89 1.66 -3.29
C VAL A 174 6.99 1.05 -2.22
N VAL A 175 7.61 0.61 -1.12
CA VAL A 175 6.91 -0.01 -0.01
C VAL A 175 7.19 0.75 1.29
N THR A 176 6.18 0.92 2.13
CA THR A 176 6.40 1.48 3.47
C THR A 176 6.74 0.39 4.46
N GLY A 177 7.64 0.71 5.38
CA GLY A 177 8.04 -0.18 6.45
C GLY A 177 8.41 0.59 7.71
N ALA A 178 8.59 -0.13 8.81
CA ALA A 178 9.13 0.44 10.02
C ALA A 178 9.87 -0.61 10.83
N VAL A 179 10.89 -0.16 11.52
CA VAL A 179 11.65 -0.95 12.51
C VAL A 179 11.73 -0.20 13.82
N ARG A 180 12.18 -0.86 14.85
CA ARG A 180 12.60 -0.19 16.08
C ARG A 180 13.98 0.43 15.85
N ARG A 181 14.21 1.64 16.38
CA ARG A 181 15.48 2.38 16.23
C ARG A 181 16.69 1.63 16.80
N ASP A 182 16.47 0.76 17.77
CA ASP A 182 17.47 -0.08 18.44
C ASP A 182 17.64 -1.47 17.79
N THR A 183 17.01 -1.69 16.64
CA THR A 183 17.05 -2.98 15.93
C THR A 183 17.68 -2.79 14.55
N GLU A 184 18.58 -3.71 14.17
CA GLU A 184 19.13 -3.70 12.82
C GLU A 184 18.06 -3.96 11.78
N PRO A 185 17.99 -3.14 10.71
CA PRO A 185 16.99 -3.31 9.67
C PRO A 185 17.17 -4.61 8.89
N VAL A 186 16.08 -5.37 8.77
CA VAL A 186 16.06 -6.67 8.06
C VAL A 186 15.71 -6.58 6.57
N TRP A 187 15.31 -5.40 6.08
CA TRP A 187 14.77 -5.25 4.72
C TRP A 187 15.76 -5.53 3.60
N HIS A 188 17.07 -5.29 3.77
CA HIS A 188 18.07 -5.66 2.76
C HIS A 188 18.11 -7.17 2.57
N HIS A 189 18.20 -7.91 3.65
CA HIS A 189 18.19 -9.37 3.62
C HIS A 189 16.86 -9.93 3.07
N GLN A 190 15.72 -9.39 3.48
CA GLN A 190 14.42 -9.81 2.98
C GLN A 190 14.24 -9.52 1.48
N ALA A 191 14.68 -8.34 1.02
CA ALA A 191 14.63 -7.97 -0.39
C ALA A 191 15.52 -8.89 -1.23
N GLU A 192 16.74 -9.13 -0.79
CA GLU A 192 17.70 -10.01 -1.47
C GLU A 192 17.20 -11.46 -1.54
N ALA A 193 16.64 -12.00 -0.45
CA ALA A 193 16.03 -13.32 -0.42
C ALA A 193 14.85 -13.45 -1.42
N ALA A 194 14.15 -12.34 -1.69
CA ALA A 194 13.07 -12.25 -2.67
C ALA A 194 13.56 -11.91 -4.10
N GLY A 195 14.87 -11.78 -4.33
CA GLY A 195 15.43 -11.43 -5.64
C GLY A 195 15.35 -9.95 -6.00
N LEU A 196 15.02 -9.09 -5.05
CA LEU A 196 14.97 -7.64 -5.20
C LEU A 196 16.25 -6.98 -4.65
N ARG A 197 16.54 -5.77 -5.13
CA ARG A 197 17.59 -4.90 -4.56
C ARG A 197 16.96 -3.67 -3.92
N VAL A 198 17.41 -3.30 -2.72
CA VAL A 198 17.09 -2.01 -2.11
C VAL A 198 17.88 -0.92 -2.85
N GLU A 199 17.19 -0.03 -3.54
CA GLU A 199 17.81 1.09 -4.29
C GLU A 199 17.88 2.33 -3.39
N TYR A 200 16.81 2.62 -2.63
CA TYR A 200 16.76 3.73 -1.67
C TYR A 200 16.05 3.33 -0.38
N VAL A 201 16.51 3.89 0.72
CA VAL A 201 15.82 3.91 2.01
C VAL A 201 15.62 5.36 2.39
N ARG A 202 14.38 5.82 2.42
CA ARG A 202 14.03 7.20 2.77
C ARG A 202 13.33 7.21 4.12
N GLU A 203 13.91 7.85 5.10
CA GLU A 203 13.29 8.02 6.40
C GLU A 203 12.03 8.90 6.31
N ARG A 204 11.04 8.56 7.13
CA ARG A 204 9.79 9.30 7.30
C ARG A 204 9.66 9.76 8.75
N PRO A 205 10.43 10.77 9.17
CA PRO A 205 10.56 11.16 10.57
C PRO A 205 9.25 11.66 11.18
N ASP A 206 8.33 12.20 10.37
CA ASP A 206 7.05 12.76 10.82
C ASP A 206 5.94 11.70 10.99
N GLU A 207 6.13 10.50 10.42
CA GLU A 207 5.12 9.43 10.44
C GLU A 207 4.77 8.98 11.87
N PRO A 208 5.72 8.75 12.81
CA PRO A 208 5.37 8.37 14.17
C PRO A 208 4.59 9.46 14.93
N ALA A 209 4.92 10.73 14.67
CA ALA A 209 4.20 11.86 15.28
C ALA A 209 2.77 11.98 14.74
N MET A 210 2.56 11.71 13.44
CA MET A 210 1.23 11.63 12.82
C MET A 210 0.39 10.54 13.47
N TRP A 211 0.90 9.31 13.60
CA TRP A 211 0.18 8.22 14.28
C TRP A 211 -0.13 8.54 15.73
N ARG A 212 0.80 9.20 16.45
CA ARG A 212 0.55 9.62 17.84
C ARG A 212 -0.64 10.57 17.92
N ARG A 213 -0.68 11.60 17.04
CA ARG A 213 -1.82 12.54 16.99
C ARG A 213 -3.12 11.83 16.63
N LEU A 214 -3.10 10.92 15.63
CA LEU A 214 -4.28 10.19 15.22
C LEU A 214 -4.84 9.31 16.34
N TYR A 215 -3.98 8.57 17.04
CA TYR A 215 -4.40 7.72 18.15
C TYR A 215 -4.91 8.53 19.34
N GLN A 216 -4.36 9.72 19.59
CA GLN A 216 -4.90 10.65 20.57
C GLN A 216 -6.30 11.15 20.19
N LEU A 217 -6.51 11.48 18.91
CA LEU A 217 -7.82 11.89 18.41
C LEU A 217 -8.84 10.76 18.51
N TRP A 218 -8.47 9.52 18.20
CA TRP A 218 -9.36 8.37 18.38
C TRP A 218 -9.77 8.19 19.84
N GLN A 219 -8.83 8.28 20.77
CA GLN A 219 -9.11 8.16 22.19
C GLN A 219 -9.97 9.32 22.72
N ALA A 220 -9.70 10.55 22.28
CA ALA A 220 -10.46 11.73 22.69
C ALA A 220 -11.89 11.76 22.14
N ARG A 221 -12.15 11.03 21.01
CA ARG A 221 -13.45 10.97 20.34
C ARG A 221 -14.03 9.56 20.32
N ALA A 222 -13.81 8.79 21.38
CA ALA A 222 -14.24 7.39 21.45
C ALA A 222 -15.74 7.23 21.26
N ASP A 223 -16.55 8.08 21.88
CA ASP A 223 -18.01 8.05 21.78
C ASP A 223 -18.47 8.40 20.35
N GLU A 224 -17.85 9.38 19.69
CA GLU A 224 -18.14 9.70 18.30
C GLU A 224 -17.77 8.54 17.35
N LEU A 225 -16.64 7.87 17.58
CA LEU A 225 -16.25 6.69 16.83
C LEU A 225 -17.29 5.58 16.98
N ALA A 226 -17.76 5.31 18.19
CA ALA A 226 -18.80 4.31 18.45
C ALA A 226 -20.11 4.68 17.76
N LEU A 227 -20.52 5.95 17.82
CA LEU A 227 -21.72 6.45 17.16
C LEU A 227 -21.67 6.33 15.63
N HIS A 228 -20.53 6.65 15.01
CA HIS A 228 -20.37 6.73 13.56
C HIS A 228 -19.96 5.42 12.90
N LEU A 229 -19.19 4.56 13.59
CA LEU A 229 -18.61 3.32 13.03
C LEU A 229 -19.20 2.06 13.66
N GLY A 230 -19.98 2.21 14.75
CA GLY A 230 -20.42 1.12 15.60
C GLY A 230 -19.40 0.75 16.68
N GLU A 231 -19.91 0.19 17.79
CA GLU A 231 -19.09 -0.11 18.97
C GLU A 231 -17.94 -1.09 18.69
N ASP A 232 -18.18 -2.09 17.84
CA ASP A 232 -17.16 -3.10 17.52
C ASP A 232 -15.97 -2.49 16.78
N GLN A 233 -16.20 -1.66 15.76
CA GLN A 233 -15.14 -0.98 15.02
C GLN A 233 -14.40 0.05 15.89
N ALA A 234 -15.13 0.82 16.68
CA ALA A 234 -14.53 1.76 17.62
C ALA A 234 -13.62 1.01 18.62
N ARG A 235 -14.06 -0.12 19.15
CA ARG A 235 -13.27 -0.96 20.07
C ARG A 235 -11.98 -1.46 19.41
N VAL A 236 -12.05 -1.94 18.16
CA VAL A 236 -10.87 -2.39 17.40
C VAL A 236 -9.86 -1.24 17.20
N MET A 237 -10.33 -0.06 16.79
CA MET A 237 -9.48 1.12 16.59
C MET A 237 -8.84 1.60 17.91
N LEU A 238 -9.60 1.65 19.00
CA LEU A 238 -9.09 2.04 20.32
C LEU A 238 -8.08 1.02 20.87
N ALA A 239 -8.31 -0.28 20.65
CA ALA A 239 -7.37 -1.33 21.02
C ALA A 239 -6.07 -1.23 20.20
N GLU A 240 -6.14 -0.91 18.91
CA GLU A 240 -4.95 -0.62 18.09
C GLU A 240 -4.18 0.58 18.66
N ALA A 241 -4.86 1.69 18.95
CA ALA A 241 -4.24 2.88 19.51
C ALA A 241 -3.54 2.57 20.84
N ALA A 242 -4.19 1.85 21.74
CA ALA A 242 -3.62 1.44 23.02
C ALA A 242 -2.36 0.57 22.88
N ARG A 243 -2.37 -0.36 21.93
CA ARG A 243 -1.24 -1.28 21.69
C ARG A 243 -0.05 -0.60 20.98
N ARG A 244 -0.31 0.26 19.98
CA ARG A 244 0.73 0.82 19.10
C ARG A 244 1.35 2.09 19.65
N ARG A 245 0.57 2.95 20.28
CA ARG A 245 1.01 4.27 20.76
C ARG A 245 2.26 4.25 21.65
N PRO A 246 2.42 3.33 22.62
CA PRO A 246 3.61 3.28 23.47
C PRO A 246 4.92 3.02 22.71
N ASN A 247 4.86 2.43 21.53
CA ASN A 247 6.03 2.03 20.75
C ASN A 247 6.44 3.07 19.68
N LEU A 248 5.69 4.18 19.53
CA LEU A 248 5.92 5.15 18.47
C LEU A 248 7.23 5.92 18.64
N ASP A 249 7.73 6.11 19.86
CA ASP A 249 9.00 6.82 20.10
C ASP A 249 10.21 6.02 19.64
N SER A 250 10.13 4.70 19.71
CA SER A 250 11.17 3.79 19.21
C SER A 250 11.02 3.45 17.72
N ARG A 251 9.93 3.89 17.05
CA ARG A 251 9.65 3.57 15.66
C ARG A 251 10.49 4.42 14.71
N GLN A 252 11.15 3.79 13.77
CA GLN A 252 11.75 4.40 12.59
C GLN A 252 10.96 3.97 11.36
N ALA A 253 10.18 4.89 10.81
CA ALA A 253 9.41 4.66 9.61
C ALA A 253 10.22 5.01 8.37
N VAL A 254 10.05 4.24 7.31
CA VAL A 254 10.77 4.39 6.04
C VAL A 254 9.86 4.15 4.84
N ALA A 255 10.25 4.72 3.70
CA ALA A 255 9.83 4.29 2.37
C ALA A 255 11.04 3.61 1.72
N LEU A 256 10.87 2.36 1.30
CA LEU A 256 11.88 1.57 0.62
C LEU A 256 11.58 1.57 -0.87
N THR A 257 12.56 1.94 -1.68
CA THR A 257 12.52 1.73 -3.12
C THR A 257 13.28 0.47 -3.44
N LEU A 258 12.55 -0.53 -3.91
CA LEU A 258 13.06 -1.83 -4.30
C LEU A 258 13.08 -1.93 -5.83
N ARG A 259 14.10 -2.59 -6.39
CA ARG A 259 14.23 -2.78 -7.83
C ARG A 259 14.34 -4.26 -8.18
N ARG A 260 13.60 -4.69 -9.20
CA ARG A 260 13.87 -5.96 -9.85
C ARG A 260 15.11 -5.81 -10.73
N PRO A 261 16.18 -6.61 -10.56
CA PRO A 261 17.36 -6.55 -11.42
C PRO A 261 17.02 -6.78 -12.90
N LEU A 262 17.78 -6.17 -13.80
CA LEU A 262 17.74 -6.54 -15.22
C LEU A 262 18.28 -7.97 -15.39
N ARG A 263 17.76 -8.72 -16.35
CA ARG A 263 18.38 -9.99 -16.75
C ARG A 263 19.73 -9.69 -17.40
N CYS A 264 20.73 -10.54 -17.19
CA CYS A 264 22.05 -10.37 -17.83
C CYS A 264 22.02 -10.27 -19.36
N THR A 265 20.92 -10.73 -20.00
CA THR A 265 20.69 -10.67 -21.45
C THR A 265 20.15 -9.31 -21.92
N ASP A 266 19.73 -8.42 -21.02
CA ASP A 266 19.08 -7.13 -21.36
C ASP A 266 20.06 -5.95 -21.33
N ALA A 267 21.39 -6.20 -21.17
CA ALA A 267 22.39 -5.16 -21.30
C ALA A 267 22.39 -4.65 -22.76
N PRO A 268 22.26 -3.33 -23.01
CA PRO A 268 22.34 -2.81 -24.36
C PRO A 268 23.71 -3.21 -24.93
N THR A 269 23.70 -3.91 -26.05
CA THR A 269 24.93 -4.17 -26.83
C THR A 269 25.45 -2.79 -27.22
N THR A 270 26.51 -2.33 -26.57
CA THR A 270 27.29 -1.17 -27.02
C THR A 270 27.73 -1.45 -28.42
N LEU A 271 27.12 -0.79 -29.41
CA LEU A 271 27.65 -0.74 -30.78
C LEU A 271 29.01 -0.09 -30.67
N GLU A 272 30.07 -0.88 -30.69
CA GLU A 272 31.42 -0.40 -30.98
C GLU A 272 31.37 0.21 -32.40
N SER A 273 31.37 1.53 -32.47
CA SER A 273 31.59 2.30 -33.67
C SER A 273 33.03 2.09 -34.12
N ARG A 274 33.18 1.46 -35.26
CA ARG A 274 34.39 1.57 -36.09
C ARG A 274 34.37 2.85 -36.90
#